data_dea06319bb93d8f2c8734a298fca8b37
#
_entry.id   dea06319bb93d8f2c8734a298fca8b37
#
_cell.length_a   1.000
_cell.length_b   1.000
_cell.length_c   1.000
_cell.angle_alpha   90.00
_cell.angle_beta   90.00
_cell.angle_gamma   90.00
#
_symmetry.space_group_name_H-M   'P 1'
#
loop_
_entity.id
_entity.type
_entity.pdbx_description
1 polymer ?
#
loop_
_entity_poly.entity_id
_entity_poly.type
_entity_poly.pdbx_seq_one_letter_code
_entity_poly.pdbx_strand_id
1 'polypeptide(L)'
;IIDALSIVEHLERKFDSRSNSEIMDAFQEAYILNLNKFDAKILRYAYSRNYQLRKEARNAYLALSANDPYRFFNEFERDLSKWDEIELMQYLELQNERGNLEGLGKWINYSKNDSLVVFLIKMVSFFKQRGIDEILLEKLEDDNALVRAEAIKAFGELNIKETEQELIDRYYTEPEVCQIAIVQTIRKLNTGKALSFLQEIFLES
;
A
#
# COMPACT_ATOMS: atom_id res chain seq x y z
N ILE A 1 13.57 38.83 0.14
CA ILE A 1 12.61 38.56 -0.98
C ILE A 1 13.41 38.20 -2.26
N ILE A 2 14.46 38.96 -2.61
CA ILE A 2 15.29 38.71 -3.81
C ILE A 2 15.98 37.35 -3.72
N ASP A 3 16.53 36.97 -2.55
CA ASP A 3 17.19 35.67 -2.35
C ASP A 3 16.22 34.49 -2.47
N ALA A 4 14.99 34.62 -1.99
CA ALA A 4 14.00 33.56 -2.11
C ALA A 4 13.54 33.33 -3.56
N LEU A 5 13.44 34.40 -4.39
CA LEU A 5 13.13 34.28 -5.80
C LEU A 5 14.26 33.58 -6.58
N SER A 6 15.50 33.92 -6.27
CA SER A 6 16.68 33.31 -6.91
C SER A 6 16.82 31.81 -6.59
N ILE A 7 16.48 31.39 -5.36
CA ILE A 7 16.43 29.96 -4.97
C ILE A 7 15.38 29.20 -5.75
N VAL A 8 14.20 29.78 -5.90
CA VAL A 8 13.12 29.19 -6.66
C VAL A 8 13.48 28.99 -8.12
N GLU A 9 14.03 30.01 -8.77
CA GLU A 9 14.48 29.94 -10.16
C GLU A 9 15.64 28.94 -10.33
N HIS A 10 16.52 28.83 -9.33
CA HIS A 10 17.58 27.85 -9.32
C HIS A 10 17.02 26.41 -9.27
N LEU A 11 16.06 26.15 -8.38
CA LEU A 11 15.43 24.84 -8.26
C LEU A 11 14.63 24.49 -9.52
N GLU A 12 13.92 25.44 -10.10
CA GLU A 12 13.19 25.19 -11.36
C GLU A 12 14.13 24.73 -12.48
N ARG A 13 15.27 25.37 -12.64
CA ARG A 13 16.29 24.94 -13.62
C ARG A 13 16.81 23.54 -13.35
N LYS A 14 17.06 23.19 -12.07
CA LYS A 14 17.49 21.84 -11.69
C LYS A 14 16.42 20.78 -11.99
N PHE A 15 15.15 21.06 -11.69
CA PHE A 15 14.04 20.15 -12.02
C PHE A 15 13.88 19.92 -13.54
N ASP A 16 14.24 20.90 -14.35
CA ASP A 16 14.15 20.81 -15.80
C ASP A 16 15.46 20.32 -16.45
N SER A 17 16.45 19.91 -15.63
CA SER A 17 17.72 19.35 -16.09
C SER A 17 17.55 17.97 -16.74
N ARG A 18 18.50 17.62 -17.62
CA ARG A 18 18.65 16.25 -18.14
C ARG A 18 19.46 15.33 -17.24
N SER A 19 20.09 15.89 -16.21
CA SER A 19 20.90 15.14 -15.25
C SER A 19 20.05 14.63 -14.10
N ASN A 20 19.97 13.31 -13.95
CA ASN A 20 19.27 12.71 -12.81
C ASN A 20 19.86 13.15 -11.47
N SER A 21 21.17 13.40 -11.40
CA SER A 21 21.84 13.89 -10.18
C SER A 21 21.33 15.28 -9.81
N GLU A 22 21.27 16.21 -10.76
CA GLU A 22 20.77 17.56 -10.51
C GLU A 22 19.29 17.58 -10.09
N ILE A 23 18.48 16.68 -10.67
CA ILE A 23 17.08 16.52 -10.30
C ILE A 23 16.95 15.98 -8.86
N MET A 24 17.77 14.98 -8.48
CA MET A 24 17.79 14.45 -7.11
C MET A 24 18.27 15.51 -6.10
N ASP A 25 19.27 16.32 -6.44
CA ASP A 25 19.70 17.44 -5.63
C ASP A 25 18.56 18.45 -5.44
N ALA A 26 17.75 18.70 -6.49
CA ALA A 26 16.59 19.56 -6.40
C ALA A 26 15.51 19.01 -5.43
N PHE A 27 15.32 17.68 -5.37
CA PHE A 27 14.41 17.07 -4.38
C PHE A 27 14.88 17.34 -2.96
N GLN A 28 16.18 17.13 -2.70
CA GLN A 28 16.77 17.35 -1.37
C GLN A 28 16.69 18.82 -0.96
N GLU A 29 17.03 19.73 -1.85
CA GLU A 29 16.97 21.18 -1.59
C GLU A 29 15.51 21.63 -1.34
N ALA A 30 14.55 21.16 -2.15
CA ALA A 30 13.14 21.46 -1.95
C ALA A 30 12.64 20.94 -0.58
N TYR A 31 13.10 19.75 -0.18
CA TYR A 31 12.80 19.17 1.13
C TYR A 31 13.40 19.98 2.28
N ILE A 32 14.71 20.30 2.22
CA ILE A 32 15.41 21.06 3.27
C ILE A 32 14.78 22.45 3.46
N LEU A 33 14.37 23.08 2.36
CA LEU A 33 13.78 24.41 2.37
C LEU A 33 12.26 24.40 2.56
N ASN A 34 11.65 23.22 2.74
CA ASN A 34 10.22 23.00 2.90
C ASN A 34 9.36 23.70 1.83
N LEU A 35 9.75 23.57 0.56
CA LEU A 35 9.13 24.24 -0.58
C LEU A 35 8.05 23.37 -1.24
N ASN A 36 6.88 23.28 -0.61
CA ASN A 36 5.73 22.47 -1.03
C ASN A 36 5.23 22.78 -2.44
N LYS A 37 5.53 23.96 -2.97
CA LYS A 37 5.14 24.34 -4.33
C LYS A 37 5.73 23.44 -5.42
N PHE A 38 6.76 22.67 -5.10
CA PHE A 38 7.39 21.73 -6.03
C PHE A 38 6.82 20.31 -5.97
N ASP A 39 5.85 20.05 -5.09
CA ASP A 39 5.26 18.72 -4.89
C ASP A 39 4.76 18.11 -6.22
N ALA A 40 4.06 18.89 -7.06
CA ALA A 40 3.57 18.43 -8.35
C ALA A 40 4.69 18.12 -9.37
N LYS A 41 5.85 18.82 -9.29
CA LYS A 41 7.01 18.50 -10.12
C LYS A 41 7.69 17.23 -9.63
N ILE A 42 7.81 17.07 -8.32
CA ILE A 42 8.40 15.89 -7.68
C ILE A 42 7.55 14.65 -7.99
N LEU A 43 6.22 14.76 -7.87
CA LEU A 43 5.29 13.66 -8.12
C LEU A 43 5.50 13.03 -9.51
N ARG A 44 5.78 13.82 -10.55
CA ARG A 44 6.05 13.28 -11.89
C ARG A 44 7.22 12.29 -11.94
N TYR A 45 8.21 12.49 -11.07
CA TYR A 45 9.37 11.61 -10.98
C TYR A 45 9.12 10.36 -10.10
N ALA A 46 8.06 10.35 -9.30
CA ALA A 46 7.66 9.18 -8.51
C ALA A 46 7.30 7.95 -9.36
N TYR A 47 7.14 8.15 -10.69
CA TYR A 47 6.88 7.11 -11.70
C TYR A 47 8.05 6.88 -12.64
N SER A 48 9.19 7.49 -12.40
CA SER A 48 10.38 7.36 -13.24
C SER A 48 10.78 5.88 -13.43
N ARG A 49 11.19 5.52 -14.66
CA ARG A 49 11.81 4.22 -14.93
C ARG A 49 13.15 4.06 -14.22
N ASN A 50 13.86 5.16 -13.96
CA ASN A 50 15.08 5.15 -13.16
C ASN A 50 14.71 4.92 -11.69
N TYR A 51 15.17 3.79 -11.16
CA TYR A 51 14.90 3.37 -9.77
C TYR A 51 15.29 4.44 -8.73
N GLN A 52 16.50 4.96 -8.84
CA GLN A 52 17.03 5.88 -7.85
C GLN A 52 16.27 7.22 -7.85
N LEU A 53 15.97 7.73 -9.05
CA LEU A 53 15.19 8.94 -9.22
C LEU A 53 13.76 8.76 -8.69
N ARG A 54 13.13 7.60 -8.96
CA ARG A 54 11.81 7.24 -8.44
C ARG A 54 11.78 7.19 -6.91
N LYS A 55 12.77 6.52 -6.32
CA LYS A 55 12.90 6.40 -4.86
C LYS A 55 13.03 7.76 -4.19
N GLU A 56 13.97 8.58 -4.64
CA GLU A 56 14.21 9.91 -4.07
C GLU A 56 12.99 10.83 -4.28
N ALA A 57 12.33 10.76 -5.43
CA ALA A 57 11.13 11.53 -5.69
C ALA A 57 9.98 11.13 -4.75
N ARG A 58 9.75 9.83 -4.54
CA ARG A 58 8.74 9.34 -3.58
C ARG A 58 9.04 9.84 -2.17
N ASN A 59 10.27 9.68 -1.71
CA ASN A 59 10.69 10.15 -0.38
C ASN A 59 10.47 11.65 -0.21
N ALA A 60 10.88 12.45 -1.19
CA ALA A 60 10.70 13.90 -1.16
C ALA A 60 9.22 14.31 -1.21
N TYR A 61 8.42 13.66 -2.07
CA TYR A 61 6.99 13.94 -2.17
C TYR A 61 6.27 13.65 -0.87
N LEU A 62 6.52 12.51 -0.28
CA LEU A 62 5.92 12.08 0.98
C LEU A 62 6.26 13.00 2.15
N ALA A 63 7.47 13.58 2.11
CA ALA A 63 7.91 14.52 3.14
C ALA A 63 7.40 15.94 2.95
N LEU A 64 7.13 16.36 1.70
CA LEU A 64 6.72 17.71 1.35
C LEU A 64 5.22 17.88 1.14
N SER A 65 4.51 16.81 0.72
CA SER A 65 3.09 16.89 0.43
C SER A 65 2.29 17.05 1.72
N ALA A 66 1.71 18.24 1.90
CA ALA A 66 0.93 18.57 3.09
C ALA A 66 -0.50 18.00 3.07
N ASN A 67 -1.03 17.66 1.89
CA ASN A 67 -2.45 17.36 1.72
C ASN A 67 -2.76 15.90 1.43
N ASP A 68 -1.86 15.17 0.77
CA ASP A 68 -2.09 13.78 0.39
C ASP A 68 -0.75 13.11 0.04
N PRO A 69 0.00 12.65 1.04
CA PRO A 69 1.33 12.08 0.82
C PRO A 69 1.30 10.80 -0.01
N TYR A 70 0.16 10.11 -0.08
CA TYR A 70 0.00 8.86 -0.82
C TYR A 70 -0.67 9.02 -2.19
N ARG A 71 -0.84 10.25 -2.68
CA ARG A 71 -1.48 10.50 -3.96
C ARG A 71 -0.87 9.73 -5.13
N PHE A 72 0.41 9.42 -5.06
CA PHE A 72 1.09 8.62 -6.08
C PHE A 72 0.56 7.18 -6.19
N PHE A 73 -0.18 6.68 -5.18
CA PHE A 73 -0.85 5.38 -5.28
C PHE A 73 -1.93 5.35 -6.38
N ASN A 74 -2.55 6.48 -6.71
CA ASN A 74 -3.56 6.55 -7.77
C ASN A 74 -3.01 6.34 -9.18
N GLU A 75 -1.72 6.47 -9.36
CA GLU A 75 -1.08 6.52 -10.67
C GLU A 75 -0.18 5.31 -10.93
N PHE A 76 -0.31 4.24 -10.12
CA PHE A 76 0.32 2.96 -10.43
C PHE A 76 -0.41 2.29 -11.59
N GLU A 77 0.10 2.48 -12.82
CA GLU A 77 -0.46 1.89 -14.04
C GLU A 77 0.02 0.45 -14.28
N ARG A 78 1.07 0.03 -13.60
CA ARG A 78 1.69 -1.30 -13.73
C ARG A 78 1.69 -2.03 -12.40
N ASP A 79 1.75 -3.35 -12.46
CA ASP A 79 1.91 -4.18 -11.28
C ASP A 79 3.18 -3.80 -10.49
N LEU A 80 3.06 -3.87 -9.15
CA LEU A 80 4.18 -3.66 -8.26
C LEU A 80 5.21 -4.77 -8.45
N SER A 81 6.46 -4.39 -8.70
CA SER A 81 7.56 -5.33 -8.57
C SER A 81 7.87 -5.60 -7.10
N LYS A 82 8.58 -6.70 -6.81
CA LYS A 82 9.05 -6.98 -5.44
C LYS A 82 9.91 -5.86 -4.86
N TRP A 83 10.65 -5.15 -5.69
CA TRP A 83 11.41 -3.98 -5.26
C TRP A 83 10.51 -2.79 -4.89
N ASP A 84 9.44 -2.56 -5.66
CA ASP A 84 8.44 -1.53 -5.33
C ASP A 84 7.78 -1.84 -3.98
N GLU A 85 7.41 -3.10 -3.73
CA GLU A 85 6.84 -3.54 -2.44
C GLU A 85 7.80 -3.26 -1.26
N ILE A 86 9.08 -3.61 -1.41
CA ILE A 86 10.10 -3.39 -0.38
C ILE A 86 10.30 -1.89 -0.10
N GLU A 87 10.40 -1.08 -1.14
CA GLU A 87 10.55 0.38 -0.99
C GLU A 87 9.35 1.01 -0.28
N LEU A 88 8.14 0.64 -0.71
CA LEU A 88 6.92 1.15 -0.10
C LEU A 88 6.79 0.69 1.35
N MET A 89 7.12 -0.57 1.65
CA MET A 89 7.10 -1.09 3.01
C MET A 89 8.05 -0.31 3.93
N GLN A 90 9.32 -0.16 3.54
CA GLN A 90 10.31 0.60 4.31
C GLN A 90 9.85 2.03 4.56
N TYR A 91 9.21 2.63 3.56
CA TYR A 91 8.66 3.97 3.70
C TYR A 91 7.51 4.01 4.72
N LEU A 92 6.53 3.09 4.59
CA LEU A 92 5.39 3.03 5.52
C LEU A 92 5.84 2.73 6.96
N GLU A 93 6.85 1.86 7.14
CA GLU A 93 7.48 1.60 8.44
C GLU A 93 8.06 2.87 9.04
N LEU A 94 8.80 3.65 8.26
CA LEU A 94 9.36 4.93 8.72
C LEU A 94 8.27 5.93 9.13
N GLN A 95 7.15 5.99 8.37
CA GLN A 95 6.01 6.85 8.75
C GLN A 95 5.33 6.34 10.02
N ASN A 96 5.22 5.03 10.18
CA ASN A 96 4.65 4.43 11.40
C ASN A 96 5.51 4.72 12.63
N GLU A 97 6.83 4.60 12.54
CA GLU A 97 7.78 4.94 13.62
C GLU A 97 7.68 6.41 14.03
N ARG A 98 7.42 7.30 13.08
CA ARG A 98 7.23 8.74 13.32
C ARG A 98 5.84 9.11 13.83
N GLY A 99 4.92 8.17 13.89
CA GLY A 99 3.52 8.41 14.25
C GLY A 99 2.72 9.14 13.17
N ASN A 100 3.20 9.16 11.93
CA ASN A 100 2.61 9.86 10.80
C ASN A 100 1.93 8.93 9.78
N LEU A 101 1.83 7.63 10.07
CA LEU A 101 1.18 6.68 9.17
C LEU A 101 -0.33 6.94 9.13
N GLU A 102 -0.82 7.41 8.00
CA GLU A 102 -2.25 7.59 7.76
C GLU A 102 -2.96 6.25 7.50
N GLY A 103 -4.31 6.26 7.60
CA GLY A 103 -5.12 5.10 7.27
C GLY A 103 -5.01 4.73 5.79
N LEU A 104 -4.58 3.50 5.51
CA LEU A 104 -4.38 2.99 4.15
C LEU A 104 -5.69 2.49 3.51
N GLY A 105 -6.75 2.30 4.29
CA GLY A 105 -8.04 1.78 3.80
C GLY A 105 -8.63 2.55 2.63
N LYS A 106 -8.53 3.88 2.66
CA LYS A 106 -8.93 4.75 1.54
C LYS A 106 -8.35 4.28 0.20
N TRP A 107 -7.07 3.92 0.19
CA TRP A 107 -6.34 3.55 -1.03
C TRP A 107 -6.69 2.14 -1.51
N ILE A 108 -7.08 1.25 -0.60
CA ILE A 108 -7.61 -0.08 -0.94
C ILE A 108 -8.88 0.05 -1.78
N ASN A 109 -9.76 1.00 -1.46
CA ASN A 109 -11.01 1.20 -2.19
C ASN A 109 -10.85 1.94 -3.51
N TYR A 110 -9.96 2.92 -3.57
CA TYR A 110 -9.83 3.78 -4.75
C TYR A 110 -8.82 3.28 -5.80
N SER A 111 -7.88 2.41 -5.42
CA SER A 111 -6.91 1.90 -6.39
C SER A 111 -7.56 0.98 -7.40
N LYS A 112 -7.17 1.14 -8.67
CA LYS A 112 -7.52 0.25 -9.78
C LYS A 112 -6.43 -0.79 -10.07
N ASN A 113 -5.34 -0.76 -9.31
CA ASN A 113 -4.22 -1.66 -9.48
C ASN A 113 -4.28 -2.77 -8.43
N ASP A 114 -4.62 -3.97 -8.85
CA ASP A 114 -4.82 -5.11 -7.95
C ASP A 114 -3.56 -5.46 -7.16
N SER A 115 -2.38 -5.34 -7.75
CA SER A 115 -1.12 -5.62 -7.04
C SER A 115 -0.86 -4.62 -5.93
N LEU A 116 -1.25 -3.35 -6.12
CA LEU A 116 -1.20 -2.34 -5.07
C LEU A 116 -2.25 -2.61 -3.99
N VAL A 117 -3.48 -2.99 -4.39
CA VAL A 117 -4.54 -3.35 -3.42
C VAL A 117 -4.08 -4.51 -2.53
N VAL A 118 -3.54 -5.59 -3.11
CA VAL A 118 -2.96 -6.72 -2.37
C VAL A 118 -1.86 -6.25 -1.41
N PHE A 119 -0.95 -5.40 -1.87
CA PHE A 119 0.11 -4.84 -1.03
C PHE A 119 -0.46 -4.01 0.13
N LEU A 120 -1.43 -3.13 -0.13
CA LEU A 120 -2.03 -2.28 0.90
C LEU A 120 -2.80 -3.10 1.95
N ILE A 121 -3.52 -4.16 1.55
CA ILE A 121 -4.18 -5.09 2.49
C ILE A 121 -3.14 -5.77 3.40
N LYS A 122 -1.98 -6.18 2.86
CA LYS A 122 -0.88 -6.69 3.68
C LYS A 122 -0.40 -5.65 4.69
N MET A 123 -0.26 -4.39 4.26
CA MET A 123 0.24 -3.32 5.12
C MET A 123 -0.74 -2.94 6.22
N VAL A 124 -2.05 -2.84 5.96
CA VAL A 124 -3.04 -2.61 7.01
C VAL A 124 -3.06 -3.72 8.05
N SER A 125 -2.85 -4.97 7.62
CA SER A 125 -2.73 -6.13 8.50
C SER A 125 -1.44 -6.11 9.32
N PHE A 126 -0.31 -5.76 8.69
CA PHE A 126 1.00 -5.66 9.32
C PHE A 126 1.02 -4.57 10.40
N PHE A 127 0.50 -3.38 10.08
CA PHE A 127 0.42 -2.26 11.02
C PHE A 127 -0.77 -2.34 11.98
N LYS A 128 -1.59 -3.40 11.91
CA LYS A 128 -2.78 -3.58 12.74
C LYS A 128 -3.73 -2.38 12.71
N GLN A 129 -3.91 -1.78 11.53
CA GLN A 129 -4.84 -0.67 11.36
C GLN A 129 -6.27 -1.13 11.66
N ARG A 130 -7.05 -0.29 12.33
CA ARG A 130 -8.44 -0.58 12.73
C ARG A 130 -9.43 0.16 11.83
N GLY A 131 -10.69 -0.27 11.86
CA GLY A 131 -11.78 0.39 11.13
C GLY A 131 -11.73 0.14 9.62
N ILE A 132 -11.14 -0.99 9.19
CA ILE A 132 -11.06 -1.43 7.80
C ILE A 132 -11.91 -2.67 7.52
N ASP A 133 -12.66 -3.13 8.52
CA ASP A 133 -13.38 -4.40 8.46
C ASP A 133 -14.39 -4.41 7.30
N GLU A 134 -15.15 -3.33 7.12
CA GLU A 134 -16.09 -3.15 6.01
C GLU A 134 -15.37 -3.17 4.66
N ILE A 135 -14.21 -2.51 4.57
CA ILE A 135 -13.40 -2.49 3.34
C ILE A 135 -12.91 -3.89 2.99
N LEU A 136 -12.47 -4.67 3.98
CA LEU A 136 -12.03 -6.04 3.77
C LEU A 136 -13.20 -6.96 3.37
N LEU A 137 -14.40 -6.76 3.93
CA LEU A 137 -15.60 -7.48 3.53
C LEU A 137 -15.98 -7.18 2.08
N GLU A 138 -15.94 -5.92 1.64
CA GLU A 138 -16.15 -5.56 0.24
C GLU A 138 -15.12 -6.25 -0.67
N LYS A 139 -13.88 -6.41 -0.22
CA LYS A 139 -12.82 -7.07 -0.99
C LYS A 139 -12.95 -8.59 -1.08
N LEU A 140 -13.84 -9.22 -0.33
CA LEU A 140 -14.23 -10.62 -0.57
C LEU A 140 -15.00 -10.81 -1.88
N GLU A 141 -15.61 -9.75 -2.41
CA GLU A 141 -16.35 -9.77 -3.67
C GLU A 141 -15.52 -9.27 -4.87
N ASP A 142 -14.21 -9.04 -4.67
CA ASP A 142 -13.32 -8.56 -5.73
C ASP A 142 -13.15 -9.61 -6.84
N ASP A 143 -13.16 -9.20 -8.11
CA ASP A 143 -13.00 -10.12 -9.24
C ASP A 143 -11.65 -10.87 -9.20
N ASN A 144 -10.60 -10.22 -8.67
CA ASN A 144 -9.28 -10.79 -8.57
C ASN A 144 -9.11 -11.70 -7.34
N ALA A 145 -8.91 -12.99 -7.58
CA ALA A 145 -8.74 -13.98 -6.51
C ALA A 145 -7.56 -13.70 -5.56
N LEU A 146 -6.52 -13.00 -6.02
CA LEU A 146 -5.39 -12.63 -5.15
C LEU A 146 -5.79 -11.52 -4.16
N VAL A 147 -6.64 -10.59 -4.58
CA VAL A 147 -7.20 -9.57 -3.70
C VAL A 147 -8.08 -10.22 -2.65
N ARG A 148 -9.01 -11.12 -3.08
CA ARG A 148 -9.86 -11.88 -2.15
C ARG A 148 -9.03 -12.69 -1.15
N ALA A 149 -8.04 -13.43 -1.63
CA ALA A 149 -7.18 -14.24 -0.78
C ALA A 149 -6.42 -13.40 0.26
N GLU A 150 -5.98 -12.20 -0.11
CA GLU A 150 -5.27 -11.33 0.84
C GLU A 150 -6.24 -10.69 1.86
N ALA A 151 -7.47 -10.34 1.45
CA ALA A 151 -8.52 -9.90 2.36
C ALA A 151 -8.88 -11.01 3.38
N ILE A 152 -9.00 -12.26 2.92
CA ILE A 152 -9.23 -13.43 3.79
C ILE A 152 -8.10 -13.56 4.84
N LYS A 153 -6.86 -13.47 4.43
CA LYS A 153 -5.71 -13.55 5.37
C LYS A 153 -5.72 -12.40 6.37
N ALA A 154 -6.12 -11.19 5.93
CA ALA A 154 -6.20 -10.01 6.77
C ALA A 154 -7.15 -10.21 7.96
N PHE A 155 -8.29 -10.90 7.78
CA PHE A 155 -9.19 -11.22 8.89
C PHE A 155 -8.49 -12.04 9.98
N GLY A 156 -7.69 -13.01 9.58
CA GLY A 156 -6.89 -13.81 10.54
C GLY A 156 -5.82 -12.99 11.25
N GLU A 157 -5.10 -12.13 10.51
CA GLU A 157 -4.05 -11.27 11.07
C GLU A 157 -4.60 -10.23 12.03
N LEU A 158 -5.80 -9.70 11.78
CA LEU A 158 -6.48 -8.71 12.59
C LEU A 158 -7.37 -9.33 13.68
N ASN A 159 -7.48 -10.68 13.68
CA ASN A 159 -8.30 -11.46 14.62
C ASN A 159 -9.79 -11.07 14.60
N ILE A 160 -10.36 -10.91 13.38
CA ILE A 160 -11.77 -10.56 13.15
C ILE A 160 -12.59 -11.86 13.12
N LYS A 161 -13.00 -12.32 14.29
CA LYS A 161 -13.63 -13.63 14.49
C LYS A 161 -15.04 -13.75 13.92
N GLU A 162 -15.70 -12.63 13.73
CA GLU A 162 -17.06 -12.53 13.23
C GLU A 162 -17.20 -13.05 11.80
N THR A 163 -16.11 -13.02 11.02
CA THR A 163 -16.07 -13.46 9.62
C THR A 163 -15.90 -14.97 9.44
N GLU A 164 -15.60 -15.72 10.50
CA GLU A 164 -15.25 -17.14 10.38
C GLU A 164 -16.32 -17.97 9.66
N GLN A 165 -17.61 -17.77 9.99
CA GLN A 165 -18.69 -18.54 9.36
C GLN A 165 -18.79 -18.20 7.87
N GLU A 166 -18.71 -16.94 7.50
CA GLU A 166 -18.74 -16.52 6.11
C GLU A 166 -17.58 -17.13 5.29
N LEU A 167 -16.40 -17.22 5.87
CA LEU A 167 -15.25 -17.83 5.22
C LEU A 167 -15.46 -19.35 5.00
N ILE A 168 -16.07 -20.05 5.97
CA ILE A 168 -16.43 -21.47 5.84
C ILE A 168 -17.43 -21.65 4.69
N ASP A 169 -18.48 -20.84 4.66
CA ASP A 169 -19.56 -20.95 3.67
C ASP A 169 -19.05 -20.70 2.23
N ARG A 170 -18.01 -19.87 2.08
CA ARG A 170 -17.39 -19.56 0.77
C ARG A 170 -16.45 -20.65 0.27
N TYR A 171 -15.93 -21.50 1.12
CA TYR A 171 -14.78 -22.38 0.81
C TYR A 171 -14.93 -23.15 -0.49
N TYR A 172 -16.07 -23.81 -0.72
CA TYR A 172 -16.29 -24.66 -1.90
C TYR A 172 -16.53 -23.89 -3.20
N THR A 173 -16.82 -22.60 -3.11
CA THR A 173 -17.04 -21.73 -4.29
C THR A 173 -15.80 -20.93 -4.68
N GLU A 174 -14.81 -20.90 -3.83
CA GLU A 174 -13.60 -20.11 -4.04
C GLU A 174 -12.50 -20.91 -4.77
N PRO A 175 -11.65 -20.26 -5.57
CA PRO A 175 -10.49 -20.91 -6.17
C PRO A 175 -9.46 -21.30 -5.11
N GLU A 176 -8.59 -22.25 -5.46
CA GLU A 176 -7.59 -22.87 -4.56
C GLU A 176 -6.79 -21.85 -3.72
N VAL A 177 -6.36 -20.73 -4.32
CA VAL A 177 -5.61 -19.69 -3.59
C VAL A 177 -6.40 -19.09 -2.44
N CYS A 178 -7.72 -18.91 -2.61
CA CYS A 178 -8.61 -18.44 -1.56
C CYS A 178 -8.93 -19.55 -0.55
N GLN A 179 -9.12 -20.80 -1.01
CA GLN A 179 -9.34 -21.94 -0.14
C GLN A 179 -8.18 -22.12 0.86
N ILE A 180 -6.94 -22.04 0.36
CA ILE A 180 -5.75 -22.06 1.19
C ILE A 180 -5.75 -20.92 2.21
N ALA A 181 -6.10 -19.70 1.75
CA ALA A 181 -6.18 -18.55 2.64
C ALA A 181 -7.25 -18.73 3.73
N ILE A 182 -8.42 -19.29 3.39
CA ILE A 182 -9.50 -19.58 4.34
C ILE A 182 -9.02 -20.55 5.43
N VAL A 183 -8.43 -21.68 5.06
CA VAL A 183 -7.93 -22.67 6.03
C VAL A 183 -6.86 -22.05 6.96
N GLN A 184 -5.94 -21.26 6.41
CA GLN A 184 -4.92 -20.57 7.19
C GLN A 184 -5.53 -19.55 8.16
N THR A 185 -6.55 -18.82 7.71
CA THR A 185 -7.26 -17.82 8.53
C THR A 185 -8.05 -18.46 9.65
N ILE A 186 -8.82 -19.48 9.36
CA ILE A 186 -9.59 -20.25 10.36
C ILE A 186 -8.65 -20.79 11.45
N ARG A 187 -7.49 -21.33 11.07
CA ARG A 187 -6.48 -21.79 12.03
C ARG A 187 -6.00 -20.67 12.96
N LYS A 188 -5.85 -19.44 12.45
CA LYS A 188 -5.43 -18.29 13.25
C LYS A 188 -6.54 -17.79 14.17
N LEU A 189 -7.77 -17.73 13.69
CA LEU A 189 -8.93 -17.30 14.48
C LEU A 189 -9.19 -18.23 15.65
N ASN A 190 -8.98 -19.53 15.46
CA ASN A 190 -9.01 -20.58 16.49
C ASN A 190 -10.21 -20.47 17.45
N THR A 191 -11.41 -20.26 16.93
CA THR A 191 -12.62 -20.14 17.76
C THR A 191 -13.18 -21.49 18.21
N GLY A 192 -12.77 -22.57 17.57
CA GLY A 192 -13.28 -23.91 17.73
C GLY A 192 -14.56 -24.23 16.93
N LYS A 193 -15.19 -23.23 16.33
CA LYS A 193 -16.45 -23.41 15.54
C LYS A 193 -16.22 -24.18 14.25
N ALA A 194 -15.06 -24.04 13.64
CA ALA A 194 -14.69 -24.66 12.37
C ALA A 194 -14.21 -26.12 12.48
N LEU A 195 -14.26 -26.76 13.64
CA LEU A 195 -13.70 -28.10 13.82
C LEU A 195 -14.33 -29.14 12.88
N SER A 196 -15.65 -29.14 12.74
CA SER A 196 -16.38 -30.05 11.84
C SER A 196 -16.00 -29.83 10.37
N PHE A 197 -15.92 -28.56 9.95
CA PHE A 197 -15.47 -28.17 8.61
C PHE A 197 -14.04 -28.64 8.33
N LEU A 198 -13.12 -28.42 9.26
CA LEU A 198 -11.71 -28.86 9.09
C LEU A 198 -11.59 -30.39 9.04
N GLN A 199 -12.42 -31.12 9.78
CA GLN A 199 -12.50 -32.58 9.69
C GLN A 199 -13.01 -33.06 8.33
N GLU A 200 -14.05 -32.40 7.79
CA GLU A 200 -14.62 -32.70 6.47
C GLU A 200 -13.58 -32.55 5.36
N ILE A 201 -12.95 -31.37 5.24
CA ILE A 201 -11.94 -31.13 4.19
C ILE A 201 -10.70 -32.03 4.33
N PHE A 202 -10.34 -32.45 5.55
CA PHE A 202 -9.23 -33.37 5.76
C PHE A 202 -9.56 -34.79 5.28
N LEU A 203 -10.82 -35.22 5.35
CA LEU A 203 -11.26 -36.55 4.90
C LEU A 203 -11.45 -36.62 3.36
N GLU A 204 -11.66 -35.48 2.71
CA GLU A 204 -11.84 -35.38 1.26
C GLU A 204 -10.51 -35.17 0.50
N SER A 205 -9.43 -34.82 1.16
CA SER A 205 -8.08 -34.58 0.58
C SER A 205 -7.23 -35.85 0.57
#